data_e963e7290369f1554e28465f5b280853
#
_entry.id   e963e7290369f1554e28465f5b280853
#
_cell.length_a   1.000
_cell.length_b   1.000
_cell.length_c   1.000
_cell.angle_alpha   90.00
_cell.angle_beta   90.00
_cell.angle_gamma   90.00
#
_symmetry.space_group_name_H-M   'P 1'
#
loop_
_entity.id
_entity.type
_entity.pdbx_description
1 polymer ?
#
loop_
_entity_poly.entity_id
_entity_poly.type
_entity_poly.pdbx_seq_one_letter_code
_entity_poly.pdbx_strand_id
1 'polypeptide(L)'
;MPPLRQALVTRDGDRTYTFEVYQHLDKENTRAITLENPTGLRRGMRVQDCGSPLSVPVSPECLGRLLDAFGAPLDGGPSLTGTERRPIHAHPAPFHETTAASGILETGIKVIDLLSPFVRGGKTGLFGGAGVGKTVLIMEFMHAIVAIHRGVSVFAGVGERIREGNELWHEMRDAGVMPHTLIVLGQMDESPGIRFRVGLAALTYAEYLRDTLGTEVLFLMDNVFRFVQAGSEISGLLGRIPATVGYQPTLMSEVAELEDRIISTQAGALTSVQAVYVPADDMSDPAVNAILGHLDSMVILSRSQAAKGIYPAVDPLQSTTSLMDRRILGDRHYSAAEGVREHLARYRELEDVIAMLGIQELSERDRRIVLRARKLQRYLTRPFHVTAEHAGMKGVSVPLEETLADCEQFLRGEFDNMTEDDCYMRGAMGRPRP
;
A
#
# COMPACT_ATOMS: atom_id res chain seq x y z
N MET A 1 36.53 12.99 -8.72
CA MET A 1 35.14 13.50 -8.59
C MET A 1 34.26 12.35 -8.16
N PRO A 2 33.47 12.47 -7.10
CA PRO A 2 32.59 11.40 -6.65
C PRO A 2 31.50 11.11 -7.72
N PRO A 3 31.17 9.84 -7.98
CA PRO A 3 30.12 9.46 -8.93
C PRO A 3 28.73 9.96 -8.49
N LEU A 4 27.77 9.93 -9.42
CA LEU A 4 26.36 10.22 -9.10
C LEU A 4 25.85 9.23 -8.05
N ARG A 5 24.97 9.69 -7.16
CA ARG A 5 24.40 8.93 -6.03
C ARG A 5 25.43 8.55 -4.93
N GLN A 6 26.68 9.03 -5.03
CA GLN A 6 27.67 8.84 -4.00
C GLN A 6 27.30 9.58 -2.72
N ALA A 7 27.48 8.93 -1.58
CA ALA A 7 27.30 9.55 -0.28
C ALA A 7 28.53 10.38 0.10
N LEU A 8 28.28 11.58 0.56
CA LEU A 8 29.31 12.47 1.09
C LEU A 8 28.93 12.87 2.51
N VAL A 9 29.90 13.09 3.37
CA VAL A 9 29.67 13.44 4.79
C VAL A 9 30.53 14.62 5.21
N THR A 10 29.96 15.51 6.04
CA THR A 10 30.72 16.50 6.80
C THR A 10 30.28 16.51 8.26
N ARG A 11 31.14 16.95 9.15
CA ARG A 11 30.86 17.06 10.58
C ARG A 11 31.12 18.47 11.09
N ASP A 12 30.22 18.97 11.94
CA ASP A 12 30.39 20.23 12.68
C ASP A 12 30.05 19.97 14.17
N GLY A 13 31.07 19.78 14.98
CA GLY A 13 30.92 19.29 16.36
C GLY A 13 30.28 17.90 16.38
N ASP A 14 29.18 17.74 17.10
CA ASP A 14 28.44 16.47 17.23
C ASP A 14 27.44 16.24 16.07
N ARG A 15 27.28 17.21 15.17
CA ARG A 15 26.36 17.10 14.05
C ARG A 15 27.06 16.50 12.83
N THR A 16 26.41 15.51 12.26
CA THR A 16 26.82 14.91 10.98
C THR A 16 25.81 15.33 9.91
N TYR A 17 26.33 15.73 8.77
CA TYR A 17 25.49 16.06 7.60
C TYR A 17 25.88 15.13 6.47
N THR A 18 24.90 14.43 5.94
CA THR A 18 25.03 13.52 4.81
C THR A 18 24.49 14.19 3.55
N PHE A 19 25.19 14.01 2.47
CA PHE A 19 24.81 14.51 1.16
C PHE A 19 24.80 13.37 0.17
N GLU A 20 24.02 13.51 -0.86
CA GLU A 20 24.04 12.63 -2.02
C GLU A 20 24.37 13.44 -3.27
N VAL A 21 25.35 12.96 -4.05
CA VAL A 21 25.75 13.58 -5.31
C VAL A 21 24.64 13.43 -6.33
N TYR A 22 24.15 14.54 -6.84
CA TYR A 22 23.02 14.57 -7.75
C TYR A 22 23.39 14.96 -9.18
N GLN A 23 24.39 15.82 -9.33
CA GLN A 23 24.80 16.33 -10.65
C GLN A 23 26.28 16.73 -10.67
N HIS A 24 26.98 16.43 -11.74
CA HIS A 24 28.25 17.07 -12.03
C HIS A 24 28.01 18.37 -12.79
N LEU A 25 28.50 19.48 -12.28
CA LEU A 25 28.36 20.79 -12.89
C LEU A 25 29.46 21.02 -13.95
N ASP A 26 30.68 20.60 -13.62
CA ASP A 26 31.88 20.62 -14.46
C ASP A 26 32.87 19.55 -14.01
N LYS A 27 34.14 19.61 -14.45
CA LYS A 27 35.16 18.63 -14.10
C LYS A 27 35.61 18.67 -12.65
N GLU A 28 35.33 19.74 -11.93
CA GLU A 28 35.84 19.98 -10.56
C GLU A 28 34.67 20.16 -9.55
N ASN A 29 33.51 20.53 -10.04
CA ASN A 29 32.36 20.87 -9.21
C ASN A 29 31.21 19.87 -9.36
N THR A 30 30.69 19.45 -8.23
CA THR A 30 29.50 18.62 -8.14
C THR A 30 28.43 19.29 -7.30
N ARG A 31 27.16 19.06 -7.65
CA ARG A 31 26.02 19.45 -6.83
C ARG A 31 25.51 18.23 -6.08
N ALA A 32 25.36 18.38 -4.77
CA ALA A 32 24.80 17.37 -3.90
C ALA A 32 23.59 17.93 -3.15
N ILE A 33 22.70 17.03 -2.74
CA ILE A 33 21.53 17.35 -1.92
C ILE A 33 21.86 16.93 -0.49
N THR A 34 21.61 17.82 0.48
CA THR A 34 21.69 17.46 1.89
C THR A 34 20.44 16.62 2.28
N LEU A 35 20.67 15.61 3.10
CA LEU A 35 19.62 14.72 3.57
C LEU A 35 19.09 15.17 4.94
N GLU A 36 19.93 15.74 5.79
CA GLU A 36 19.50 16.32 7.07
C GLU A 36 19.23 17.82 6.93
N ASN A 37 18.74 18.42 8.02
CA ASN A 37 18.50 19.85 8.11
C ASN A 37 19.83 20.63 7.90
N PRO A 38 19.95 21.51 6.90
CA PRO A 38 21.18 22.20 6.54
C PRO A 38 21.62 23.28 7.53
N THR A 39 20.86 23.53 8.60
CA THR A 39 21.17 24.56 9.59
C THR A 39 22.54 24.32 10.24
N GLY A 40 23.48 25.24 10.05
CA GLY A 40 24.87 25.14 10.54
C GLY A 40 25.89 24.89 9.44
N LEU A 41 25.46 24.48 8.24
CA LEU A 41 26.37 24.35 7.10
C LEU A 41 26.96 25.71 6.69
N ARG A 42 28.26 25.75 6.46
CA ARG A 42 29.01 26.97 6.11
C ARG A 42 29.87 26.74 4.88
N ARG A 43 30.05 27.79 4.12
CA ARG A 43 30.98 27.77 2.99
C ARG A 43 32.41 27.45 3.48
N GLY A 44 33.11 26.59 2.75
CA GLY A 44 34.50 26.20 3.06
C GLY A 44 34.62 25.00 4.01
N MET A 45 33.47 24.40 4.46
CA MET A 45 33.54 23.13 5.20
C MET A 45 34.12 22.03 4.30
N ARG A 46 34.95 21.18 4.89
CA ARG A 46 35.45 20.00 4.19
C ARG A 46 34.43 18.91 4.18
N VAL A 47 34.21 18.32 3.01
CA VAL A 47 33.27 17.21 2.82
C VAL A 47 34.11 15.97 2.44
N GLN A 48 33.83 14.86 3.12
CA GLN A 48 34.47 13.59 2.88
C GLN A 48 33.60 12.71 1.97
N ASP A 49 34.21 12.12 0.96
CA ASP A 49 33.58 11.08 0.15
C ASP A 49 33.57 9.76 0.93
N CYS A 50 32.37 9.14 1.05
CA CYS A 50 32.21 7.86 1.75
C CYS A 50 32.66 6.65 0.92
N GLY A 51 33.00 6.84 -0.36
CA GLY A 51 33.42 5.77 -1.26
C GLY A 51 32.29 4.81 -1.69
N SER A 52 31.08 5.07 -1.25
CA SER A 52 29.90 4.23 -1.55
C SER A 52 28.64 5.07 -1.62
N PRO A 53 27.58 4.62 -2.32
CA PRO A 53 26.28 5.25 -2.26
C PRO A 53 25.63 5.10 -0.86
N LEU A 54 24.51 5.80 -0.66
CA LEU A 54 23.69 5.62 0.52
C LEU A 54 23.29 4.16 0.67
N SER A 55 23.45 3.63 1.87
CA SER A 55 23.17 2.22 2.17
C SER A 55 22.51 2.04 3.53
N VAL A 56 21.73 0.98 3.68
CA VAL A 56 21.08 0.59 4.94
C VAL A 56 21.64 -0.73 5.47
N PRO A 57 21.74 -0.90 6.80
CA PRO A 57 22.13 -2.18 7.40
C PRO A 57 21.01 -3.19 7.22
N VAL A 58 21.29 -4.37 6.69
CA VAL A 58 20.29 -5.43 6.47
C VAL A 58 20.59 -6.67 7.31
N SER A 59 19.56 -7.18 7.97
CA SER A 59 19.60 -8.38 8.81
C SER A 59 18.19 -8.89 9.04
N PRO A 60 17.94 -10.19 9.27
CA PRO A 60 16.65 -10.68 9.73
C PRO A 60 16.18 -10.03 11.05
N GLU A 61 17.11 -9.53 11.86
CA GLU A 61 16.83 -8.83 13.11
C GLU A 61 16.16 -7.45 12.92
N CYS A 62 16.03 -6.99 11.66
CA CYS A 62 15.26 -5.78 11.34
C CYS A 62 13.73 -5.97 11.53
N LEU A 63 13.26 -7.22 11.54
CA LEU A 63 11.84 -7.50 11.86
C LEU A 63 11.53 -7.14 13.31
N GLY A 64 10.35 -6.57 13.52
CA GLY A 64 9.93 -6.03 14.81
C GLY A 64 10.43 -4.62 15.10
N ARG A 65 11.19 -3.99 14.19
CA ARG A 65 11.85 -2.71 14.41
C ARG A 65 11.15 -1.54 13.71
N LEU A 66 11.39 -0.36 14.27
CA LEU A 66 11.04 0.92 13.69
C LEU A 66 12.34 1.67 13.41
N LEU A 67 12.64 1.92 12.13
CA LEU A 67 13.89 2.50 11.67
C LEU A 67 13.64 3.79 10.86
N ASP A 68 14.65 4.65 10.78
CA ASP A 68 14.68 5.77 9.84
C ASP A 68 15.18 5.34 8.44
N ALA A 69 15.25 6.30 7.50
CA ALA A 69 15.73 6.07 6.14
C ALA A 69 17.21 5.62 6.03
N PHE A 70 17.99 5.75 7.09
CA PHE A 70 19.40 5.31 7.16
C PHE A 70 19.58 4.00 7.91
N GLY A 71 18.49 3.46 8.48
CA GLY A 71 18.47 2.26 9.31
C GLY A 71 18.84 2.52 10.76
N ALA A 72 18.79 3.77 11.22
CA ALA A 72 18.93 4.07 12.64
C ALA A 72 17.61 3.78 13.38
N PRO A 73 17.69 3.24 14.62
CA PRO A 73 16.50 2.88 15.37
C PRO A 73 15.74 4.11 15.88
N LEU A 74 14.44 4.13 15.64
CA LEU A 74 13.49 5.11 16.19
C LEU A 74 12.71 4.54 17.38
N ASP A 75 12.76 3.23 17.59
CA ASP A 75 12.08 2.49 18.67
C ASP A 75 12.85 2.45 20.00
N GLY A 76 14.01 3.15 20.08
CA GLY A 76 14.89 3.11 21.25
C GLY A 76 15.65 1.79 21.44
N GLY A 77 15.54 0.86 20.52
CA GLY A 77 16.28 -0.40 20.52
C GLY A 77 17.75 -0.25 20.08
N PRO A 78 18.54 -1.33 20.11
CA PRO A 78 19.94 -1.30 19.69
C PRO A 78 20.06 -1.07 18.18
N SER A 79 21.15 -0.42 17.78
CA SER A 79 21.49 -0.26 16.35
C SER A 79 21.83 -1.61 15.72
N LEU A 80 21.48 -1.79 14.45
CA LEU A 80 21.87 -2.94 13.64
C LEU A 80 23.36 -2.80 13.23
N THR A 81 24.26 -3.09 14.16
CA THR A 81 25.72 -2.97 13.95
C THR A 81 26.33 -4.29 13.51
N GLY A 82 27.41 -4.22 12.70
CA GLY A 82 28.11 -5.43 12.23
C GLY A 82 27.36 -6.23 11.17
N THR A 83 26.28 -5.70 10.63
CA THR A 83 25.48 -6.34 9.59
C THR A 83 25.94 -5.95 8.18
N GLU A 84 25.54 -6.74 7.19
CA GLU A 84 25.69 -6.38 5.78
C GLU A 84 25.01 -5.03 5.51
N ARG A 85 25.59 -4.22 4.63
CA ARG A 85 24.96 -2.98 4.16
C ARG A 85 24.64 -3.08 2.68
N ARG A 86 23.41 -2.75 2.31
CA ARG A 86 22.97 -2.73 0.91
C ARG A 86 22.67 -1.30 0.46
N PRO A 87 23.09 -0.91 -0.75
CA PRO A 87 22.78 0.39 -1.31
C PRO A 87 21.27 0.53 -1.53
N ILE A 88 20.75 1.72 -1.22
CA ILE A 88 19.31 2.01 -1.45
C ILE A 88 18.99 2.22 -2.94
N HIS A 89 19.97 2.66 -3.72
CA HIS A 89 19.88 2.72 -5.18
C HIS A 89 20.42 1.42 -5.76
N ALA A 90 19.53 0.51 -6.06
CA ALA A 90 19.83 -0.77 -6.70
C ALA A 90 19.09 -0.87 -8.04
N HIS A 91 19.62 -1.70 -8.92
CA HIS A 91 18.89 -2.10 -10.11
C HIS A 91 17.86 -3.16 -9.77
N PRO A 92 16.76 -3.26 -10.53
CA PRO A 92 15.83 -4.38 -10.44
C PRO A 92 16.56 -5.73 -10.55
N ALA A 93 15.94 -6.78 -10.00
CA ALA A 93 16.48 -8.13 -10.17
C ALA A 93 16.64 -8.48 -11.66
N PRO A 94 17.70 -9.24 -12.04
CA PRO A 94 17.92 -9.63 -13.43
C PRO A 94 16.71 -10.37 -14.01
N PHE A 95 16.39 -10.10 -15.27
CA PHE A 95 15.19 -10.65 -15.93
C PHE A 95 15.06 -12.19 -15.80
N HIS A 96 16.17 -12.92 -15.85
CA HIS A 96 16.17 -14.37 -15.73
C HIS A 96 15.90 -14.90 -14.31
N GLU A 97 15.99 -14.07 -13.30
CA GLU A 97 15.68 -14.39 -11.91
C GLU A 97 14.25 -14.01 -11.53
N THR A 98 13.61 -13.19 -12.36
CA THR A 98 12.24 -12.72 -12.09
C THR A 98 11.20 -13.80 -12.36
N THR A 99 10.15 -13.80 -11.56
CA THR A 99 8.97 -14.63 -11.76
C THR A 99 7.76 -13.76 -12.06
N ALA A 100 6.92 -14.22 -12.98
CA ALA A 100 5.70 -13.50 -13.28
C ALA A 100 4.77 -13.49 -12.06
N ALA A 101 4.16 -12.34 -11.81
CA ALA A 101 3.08 -12.24 -10.84
C ALA A 101 1.92 -13.15 -11.27
N SER A 102 1.47 -14.03 -10.39
CA SER A 102 0.43 -15.00 -10.74
C SER A 102 -0.34 -15.49 -9.53
N GLY A 103 -1.63 -15.76 -9.74
CA GLY A 103 -2.53 -16.23 -8.69
C GLY A 103 -3.04 -15.09 -7.79
N ILE A 104 -3.94 -15.46 -6.91
CA ILE A 104 -4.58 -14.58 -5.95
C ILE A 104 -3.78 -14.59 -4.65
N LEU A 105 -3.51 -13.40 -4.09
CA LEU A 105 -3.12 -13.26 -2.70
C LEU A 105 -4.39 -13.06 -1.88
N GLU A 106 -4.85 -14.11 -1.21
CA GLU A 106 -6.05 -14.03 -0.38
C GLU A 106 -5.82 -13.11 0.82
N THR A 107 -6.72 -12.15 1.01
CA THR A 107 -6.71 -11.21 2.14
C THR A 107 -7.67 -11.63 3.25
N GLY A 108 -8.55 -12.58 2.99
CA GLY A 108 -9.66 -12.94 3.86
C GLY A 108 -10.76 -11.87 3.90
N ILE A 109 -10.67 -10.82 3.07
CA ILE A 109 -11.64 -9.73 2.95
C ILE A 109 -12.55 -10.00 1.76
N LYS A 110 -13.78 -10.41 2.04
CA LYS A 110 -14.74 -10.88 1.03
C LYS A 110 -14.87 -9.99 -0.20
N VAL A 111 -15.02 -8.68 -0.01
CA VAL A 111 -15.22 -7.73 -1.12
C VAL A 111 -13.97 -7.61 -1.99
N ILE A 112 -12.79 -7.70 -1.41
CA ILE A 112 -11.51 -7.63 -2.12
C ILE A 112 -11.27 -8.94 -2.85
N ASP A 113 -11.28 -10.05 -2.12
CA ASP A 113 -10.95 -11.36 -2.68
C ASP A 113 -11.92 -11.79 -3.79
N LEU A 114 -13.21 -11.37 -3.69
CA LEU A 114 -14.21 -11.66 -4.69
C LEU A 114 -14.13 -10.75 -5.93
N LEU A 115 -14.08 -9.41 -5.72
CA LEU A 115 -14.36 -8.43 -6.79
C LEU A 115 -13.12 -7.69 -7.31
N SER A 116 -12.07 -7.60 -6.49
CA SER A 116 -10.80 -6.95 -6.84
C SER A 116 -9.60 -7.67 -6.21
N PRO A 117 -9.45 -8.99 -6.46
CA PRO A 117 -8.42 -9.79 -5.82
C PRO A 117 -7.02 -9.23 -6.11
N PHE A 118 -6.15 -9.34 -5.10
CA PHE A 118 -4.76 -8.92 -5.22
C PHE A 118 -3.97 -9.94 -6.04
N VAL A 119 -3.12 -9.42 -6.90
CA VAL A 119 -2.19 -10.24 -7.66
C VAL A 119 -1.01 -10.61 -6.76
N ARG A 120 -0.76 -11.89 -6.53
CA ARG A 120 0.40 -12.35 -5.79
C ARG A 120 1.68 -12.01 -6.55
N GLY A 121 2.58 -11.27 -5.90
CA GLY A 121 3.77 -10.73 -6.56
C GLY A 121 3.50 -9.52 -7.45
N GLY A 122 2.27 -8.99 -7.42
CA GLY A 122 1.86 -7.79 -8.15
C GLY A 122 1.76 -6.56 -7.25
N LYS A 123 1.23 -5.49 -7.82
CA LYS A 123 1.14 -4.16 -7.20
C LYS A 123 -0.31 -3.71 -7.14
N THR A 124 -0.77 -3.39 -5.94
CA THR A 124 -2.13 -2.89 -5.70
C THR A 124 -2.10 -1.46 -5.22
N GLY A 125 -2.83 -0.58 -5.87
CA GLY A 125 -3.08 0.78 -5.38
C GLY A 125 -4.32 0.85 -4.51
N LEU A 126 -4.19 1.47 -3.33
CA LEU A 126 -5.29 1.74 -2.42
C LEU A 126 -5.64 3.23 -2.49
N PHE A 127 -6.72 3.55 -3.18
CA PHE A 127 -7.17 4.91 -3.44
C PHE A 127 -8.26 5.32 -2.47
N GLY A 128 -8.24 6.56 -2.01
CA GLY A 128 -9.31 7.09 -1.17
C GLY A 128 -8.90 8.35 -0.42
N GLY A 129 -9.89 9.14 -0.04
CA GLY A 129 -9.70 10.33 0.76
C GLY A 129 -9.31 10.04 2.21
N ALA A 130 -9.22 11.09 3.03
CA ALA A 130 -9.00 10.94 4.47
C ALA A 130 -10.24 10.36 5.17
N GLY A 131 -10.02 9.55 6.23
CA GLY A 131 -11.10 9.05 7.09
C GLY A 131 -11.94 7.90 6.54
N VAL A 132 -11.51 7.25 5.45
CA VAL A 132 -12.22 6.09 4.88
C VAL A 132 -11.69 4.73 5.37
N GLY A 133 -10.73 4.73 6.31
CA GLY A 133 -10.19 3.51 6.91
C GLY A 133 -8.99 2.89 6.19
N LYS A 134 -8.19 3.68 5.44
CA LYS A 134 -6.99 3.18 4.75
C LYS A 134 -6.00 2.50 5.70
N THR A 135 -5.62 3.17 6.78
CA THR A 135 -4.66 2.66 7.77
C THR A 135 -5.14 1.35 8.40
N VAL A 136 -6.41 1.29 8.79
CA VAL A 136 -7.02 0.08 9.34
C VAL A 136 -6.97 -1.08 8.34
N LEU A 137 -7.24 -0.79 7.06
CA LEU A 137 -7.19 -1.80 6.00
C LEU A 137 -5.76 -2.28 5.74
N ILE A 138 -4.77 -1.38 5.77
CA ILE A 138 -3.34 -1.73 5.66
C ILE A 138 -2.92 -2.66 6.80
N MET A 139 -3.30 -2.36 8.03
CA MET A 139 -3.02 -3.23 9.18
C MET A 139 -3.68 -4.60 9.06
N GLU A 140 -4.91 -4.64 8.52
CA GLU A 140 -5.61 -5.90 8.27
C GLU A 140 -4.91 -6.75 7.19
N PHE A 141 -4.29 -6.12 6.17
CA PHE A 141 -3.44 -6.83 5.20
C PHE A 141 -2.17 -7.38 5.84
N MET A 142 -1.52 -6.63 6.74
CA MET A 142 -0.38 -7.15 7.50
C MET A 142 -0.76 -8.34 8.37
N HIS A 143 -1.92 -8.26 9.03
CA HIS A 143 -2.44 -9.39 9.77
C HIS A 143 -2.69 -10.61 8.86
N ALA A 144 -3.28 -10.40 7.68
CA ALA A 144 -3.56 -11.48 6.73
C ALA A 144 -2.27 -12.13 6.21
N ILE A 145 -1.23 -11.34 5.90
CA ILE A 145 0.04 -11.88 5.41
C ILE A 145 0.70 -12.81 6.45
N VAL A 146 0.62 -12.46 7.71
CA VAL A 146 1.14 -13.29 8.81
C VAL A 146 0.26 -14.52 9.04
N ALA A 147 -1.05 -14.31 9.19
CA ALA A 147 -1.98 -15.36 9.62
C ALA A 147 -2.28 -16.40 8.51
N ILE A 148 -2.40 -15.96 7.26
CA ILE A 148 -2.78 -16.80 6.11
C ILE A 148 -1.53 -17.29 5.37
N HIS A 149 -0.58 -16.39 5.08
CA HIS A 149 0.56 -16.68 4.20
C HIS A 149 1.87 -16.97 4.93
N ARG A 150 1.92 -16.78 6.28
CA ARG A 150 3.14 -16.94 7.09
C ARG A 150 4.29 -16.08 6.57
N GLY A 151 3.97 -14.94 5.99
CA GLY A 151 4.90 -14.00 5.41
C GLY A 151 5.32 -12.92 6.38
N VAL A 152 6.08 -11.95 5.87
CA VAL A 152 6.53 -10.77 6.60
C VAL A 152 6.12 -9.50 5.87
N SER A 153 6.10 -8.38 6.59
CA SER A 153 5.73 -7.09 6.02
C SER A 153 6.85 -6.07 6.16
N VAL A 154 6.98 -5.18 5.18
CA VAL A 154 7.81 -3.98 5.26
C VAL A 154 6.93 -2.78 4.98
N PHE A 155 6.83 -1.88 5.95
CA PHE A 155 6.02 -0.67 5.85
C PHE A 155 6.92 0.55 5.64
N ALA A 156 6.70 1.28 4.57
CA ALA A 156 7.35 2.54 4.24
C ALA A 156 6.39 3.70 4.52
N GLY A 157 6.61 4.44 5.61
CA GLY A 157 5.86 5.65 5.92
C GLY A 157 6.56 6.88 5.36
N VAL A 158 6.05 7.44 4.27
CA VAL A 158 6.67 8.55 3.55
C VAL A 158 5.98 9.86 3.88
N GLY A 159 6.68 10.74 4.58
CA GLY A 159 6.15 12.05 4.97
C GLY A 159 4.99 11.95 5.96
N GLU A 160 4.98 10.95 6.82
CA GLU A 160 3.97 10.79 7.87
C GLU A 160 4.21 11.78 9.02
N ARG A 161 3.13 12.21 9.66
CA ARG A 161 3.24 13.01 10.88
C ARG A 161 3.76 12.15 12.02
N ILE A 162 4.62 12.71 12.87
CA ILE A 162 5.19 12.03 14.04
C ILE A 162 4.10 11.34 14.88
N ARG A 163 2.98 12.05 15.10
CA ARG A 163 1.86 11.50 15.88
C ARG A 163 1.21 10.29 15.19
N GLU A 164 0.94 10.40 13.88
CA GLU A 164 0.32 9.32 13.10
C GLU A 164 1.23 8.09 13.01
N GLY A 165 2.55 8.30 12.81
CA GLY A 165 3.53 7.23 12.82
C GLY A 165 3.66 6.54 14.19
N ASN A 166 3.59 7.29 15.29
CA ASN A 166 3.61 6.73 16.63
C ASN A 166 2.32 5.96 16.96
N GLU A 167 1.15 6.51 16.61
CA GLU A 167 -0.15 5.84 16.75
C GLU A 167 -0.13 4.51 15.98
N LEU A 168 0.29 4.51 14.71
CA LEU A 168 0.41 3.32 13.88
C LEU A 168 1.34 2.26 14.51
N TRP A 169 2.50 2.66 15.03
CA TRP A 169 3.41 1.73 15.68
C TRP A 169 2.80 1.05 16.91
N HIS A 170 2.06 1.82 17.75
CA HIS A 170 1.34 1.26 18.89
C HIS A 170 0.21 0.32 18.44
N GLU A 171 -0.61 0.73 17.48
CA GLU A 171 -1.70 -0.08 16.93
C GLU A 171 -1.18 -1.42 16.35
N MET A 172 -0.04 -1.38 15.64
CA MET A 172 0.60 -2.60 15.12
C MET A 172 1.12 -3.54 16.23
N ARG A 173 1.60 -2.96 17.33
CA ARG A 173 2.01 -3.76 18.50
C ARG A 173 0.81 -4.41 19.17
N ASP A 174 -0.25 -3.66 19.39
CA ASP A 174 -1.49 -4.12 20.04
C ASP A 174 -2.18 -5.18 19.15
N ALA A 175 -2.15 -5.01 17.84
CA ALA A 175 -2.63 -5.99 16.88
C ALA A 175 -1.72 -7.24 16.74
N GLY A 176 -0.55 -7.27 17.40
CA GLY A 176 0.37 -8.41 17.38
C GLY A 176 1.10 -8.65 16.06
N VAL A 177 1.07 -7.70 15.11
CA VAL A 177 1.72 -7.86 13.79
C VAL A 177 3.19 -7.42 13.78
N MET A 178 3.63 -6.62 14.77
CA MET A 178 5.00 -6.08 14.84
C MET A 178 6.11 -7.12 14.73
N PRO A 179 6.07 -8.30 15.38
CA PRO A 179 7.17 -9.27 15.29
C PRO A 179 7.52 -9.72 13.86
N HIS A 180 6.58 -9.57 12.93
CA HIS A 180 6.73 -9.93 11.51
C HIS A 180 6.77 -8.71 10.59
N THR A 181 6.92 -7.51 11.16
CA THR A 181 6.87 -6.25 10.40
C THR A 181 8.11 -5.41 10.67
N LEU A 182 8.71 -4.88 9.61
CA LEU A 182 9.68 -3.80 9.68
C LEU A 182 8.96 -2.49 9.29
N ILE A 183 9.15 -1.43 10.08
CA ILE A 183 8.66 -0.09 9.74
C ILE A 183 9.87 0.80 9.43
N VAL A 184 9.85 1.48 8.28
CA VAL A 184 10.80 2.51 7.90
C VAL A 184 10.05 3.82 7.74
N LEU A 185 10.38 4.82 8.57
CA LEU A 185 9.70 6.12 8.56
C LEU A 185 10.61 7.24 8.06
N GLY A 186 10.02 8.12 7.24
CA GLY A 186 10.50 9.46 7.00
C GLY A 186 9.39 10.44 7.36
N GLN A 187 9.65 11.24 8.38
CA GLN A 187 8.65 12.14 8.95
C GLN A 187 8.40 13.34 8.04
N MET A 188 7.26 14.01 8.23
CA MET A 188 6.85 15.15 7.39
C MET A 188 7.74 16.36 7.54
N ASP A 189 8.35 16.57 8.72
CA ASP A 189 9.26 17.67 9.03
C ASP A 189 10.70 17.40 8.56
N GLU A 190 11.01 16.19 8.11
CA GLU A 190 12.30 15.87 7.52
C GLU A 190 12.48 16.49 6.13
N SER A 191 13.74 16.58 5.72
CA SER A 191 14.09 17.17 4.42
C SER A 191 13.45 16.40 3.26
N PRO A 192 13.22 17.05 2.11
CA PRO A 192 12.78 16.35 0.90
C PRO A 192 13.75 15.23 0.50
N GLY A 193 15.04 15.42 0.82
CA GLY A 193 16.07 14.41 0.58
C GLY A 193 15.78 13.09 1.28
N ILE A 194 15.45 13.11 2.57
CA ILE A 194 15.08 11.93 3.35
C ILE A 194 13.75 11.36 2.85
N ARG A 195 12.71 12.18 2.78
CA ARG A 195 11.36 11.72 2.37
C ARG A 195 11.36 11.01 1.01
N PHE A 196 12.22 11.44 0.09
CA PHE A 196 12.40 10.78 -1.21
C PHE A 196 13.17 9.46 -1.14
N ARG A 197 13.95 9.19 -0.08
CA ARG A 197 14.76 7.95 0.07
C ARG A 197 14.10 6.89 0.93
N VAL A 198 13.14 7.24 1.75
CA VAL A 198 12.43 6.28 2.64
C VAL A 198 11.86 5.09 1.88
N GLY A 199 11.16 5.34 0.76
CA GLY A 199 10.59 4.26 -0.06
C GLY A 199 11.67 3.33 -0.63
N LEU A 200 12.80 3.90 -1.10
CA LEU A 200 13.92 3.13 -1.62
C LEU A 200 14.65 2.33 -0.53
N ALA A 201 14.80 2.92 0.67
CA ALA A 201 15.38 2.24 1.83
C ALA A 201 14.52 1.05 2.27
N ALA A 202 13.21 1.28 2.44
CA ALA A 202 12.26 0.24 2.80
C ALA A 202 12.20 -0.89 1.76
N LEU A 203 12.24 -0.53 0.48
CA LEU A 203 12.27 -1.51 -0.61
C LEU A 203 13.55 -2.35 -0.57
N THR A 204 14.70 -1.76 -0.22
CA THR A 204 15.97 -2.51 -0.05
C THR A 204 15.84 -3.58 1.05
N TYR A 205 15.16 -3.27 2.15
CA TYR A 205 14.86 -4.27 3.18
C TYR A 205 13.88 -5.34 2.67
N ALA A 206 12.86 -4.95 1.93
CA ALA A 206 11.88 -5.90 1.38
C ALA A 206 12.54 -6.88 0.41
N GLU A 207 13.42 -6.41 -0.48
CA GLU A 207 14.23 -7.24 -1.37
C GLU A 207 15.15 -8.19 -0.58
N TYR A 208 15.84 -7.68 0.45
CA TYR A 208 16.68 -8.50 1.31
C TYR A 208 15.90 -9.62 2.00
N LEU A 209 14.75 -9.30 2.60
CA LEU A 209 13.92 -10.28 3.30
C LEU A 209 13.35 -11.33 2.32
N ARG A 210 12.88 -10.90 1.13
CA ARG A 210 12.44 -11.80 0.05
C ARG A 210 13.53 -12.81 -0.30
N ASP A 211 14.75 -12.32 -0.54
CA ASP A 211 15.87 -13.14 -1.03
C ASP A 211 16.45 -14.03 0.07
N THR A 212 16.39 -13.61 1.34
CA THR A 212 16.98 -14.32 2.47
C THR A 212 16.03 -15.32 3.11
N LEU A 213 14.74 -14.93 3.30
CA LEU A 213 13.77 -15.77 3.97
C LEU A 213 13.05 -16.73 3.02
N GLY A 214 13.03 -16.46 1.73
CA GLY A 214 12.34 -17.27 0.72
C GLY A 214 10.83 -17.36 0.97
N THR A 215 10.21 -16.30 1.52
CA THR A 215 8.79 -16.25 1.91
C THR A 215 8.05 -15.12 1.20
N GLU A 216 6.74 -15.04 1.43
CA GLU A 216 5.93 -13.89 1.01
C GLU A 216 6.37 -12.63 1.75
N VAL A 217 6.70 -11.59 1.00
CA VAL A 217 6.96 -10.26 1.54
C VAL A 217 5.88 -9.31 1.05
N LEU A 218 5.18 -8.68 2.00
CA LEU A 218 4.23 -7.61 1.71
C LEU A 218 4.94 -6.26 1.88
N PHE A 219 5.12 -5.55 0.78
CA PHE A 219 5.65 -4.18 0.79
C PHE A 219 4.50 -3.19 0.81
N LEU A 220 4.42 -2.42 1.88
CA LEU A 220 3.39 -1.40 2.08
C LEU A 220 4.01 -0.03 2.01
N MET A 221 3.42 0.88 1.25
CA MET A 221 3.89 2.26 1.16
C MET A 221 2.75 3.24 1.40
N ASP A 222 2.86 4.01 2.46
CA ASP A 222 1.95 5.10 2.78
C ASP A 222 2.76 6.40 2.95
N ASN A 223 2.77 7.31 2.01
CA ASN A 223 1.93 7.40 0.82
C ASN A 223 2.82 7.66 -0.40
N VAL A 224 2.61 6.93 -1.49
CA VAL A 224 3.40 7.09 -2.74
C VAL A 224 3.36 8.51 -3.29
N PHE A 225 2.23 9.20 -3.18
CA PHE A 225 2.11 10.57 -3.65
C PHE A 225 3.09 11.52 -2.94
N ARG A 226 3.42 11.27 -1.65
CA ARG A 226 4.41 12.07 -0.92
C ARG A 226 5.84 11.83 -1.38
N PHE A 227 6.13 10.63 -1.87
CA PHE A 227 7.39 10.35 -2.58
C PHE A 227 7.50 11.24 -3.82
N VAL A 228 6.46 11.33 -4.63
CA VAL A 228 6.43 12.23 -5.80
C VAL A 228 6.58 13.70 -5.39
N GLN A 229 5.91 14.14 -4.33
CA GLN A 229 6.05 15.50 -3.82
C GLN A 229 7.49 15.81 -3.39
N ALA A 230 8.14 14.90 -2.67
CA ALA A 230 9.53 15.07 -2.27
C ALA A 230 10.46 15.18 -3.49
N GLY A 231 10.23 14.40 -4.54
CA GLY A 231 10.93 14.52 -5.83
C GLY A 231 10.74 15.89 -6.49
N SER A 232 9.51 16.42 -6.45
CA SER A 232 9.21 17.76 -6.96
C SER A 232 9.93 18.87 -6.18
N GLU A 233 9.96 18.78 -4.86
CA GLU A 233 10.70 19.71 -3.99
C GLU A 233 12.21 19.67 -4.30
N ILE A 234 12.79 18.48 -4.44
CA ILE A 234 14.20 18.30 -4.84
C ILE A 234 14.46 18.92 -6.21
N SER A 235 13.60 18.70 -7.18
CA SER A 235 13.70 19.30 -8.52
C SER A 235 13.71 20.83 -8.47
N GLY A 236 12.86 21.40 -7.60
CA GLY A 236 12.83 22.85 -7.34
C GLY A 236 14.13 23.35 -6.71
N LEU A 237 14.68 22.64 -5.73
CA LEU A 237 15.98 22.99 -5.10
C LEU A 237 17.15 22.92 -6.10
N LEU A 238 17.06 22.04 -7.10
CA LEU A 238 18.05 21.97 -8.18
C LEU A 238 17.89 23.04 -9.27
N GLY A 239 16.84 23.85 -9.18
CA GLY A 239 16.54 24.90 -10.16
C GLY A 239 16.05 24.35 -11.51
N ARG A 240 15.46 23.16 -11.55
CA ARG A 240 14.88 22.60 -12.76
C ARG A 240 13.55 23.26 -13.07
N ILE A 241 13.28 23.49 -14.35
CA ILE A 241 12.00 24.05 -14.81
C ILE A 241 10.92 22.98 -14.63
N PRO A 242 9.82 23.26 -13.93
CA PRO A 242 8.72 22.32 -13.78
C PRO A 242 8.09 21.94 -15.13
N ALA A 243 7.61 20.72 -15.23
CA ALA A 243 6.80 20.26 -16.34
C ALA A 243 5.31 20.59 -16.10
N THR A 244 4.40 19.85 -16.72
CA THR A 244 2.95 20.03 -16.63
C THR A 244 2.47 20.02 -15.18
N VAL A 245 1.59 20.94 -14.81
CA VAL A 245 0.94 21.06 -13.49
C VAL A 245 1.95 21.28 -12.32
N GLY A 246 3.20 21.70 -12.63
CA GLY A 246 4.21 21.98 -11.60
C GLY A 246 5.03 20.77 -11.16
N TYR A 247 4.85 19.60 -11.73
CA TYR A 247 5.64 18.42 -11.42
C TYR A 247 7.05 18.47 -12.05
N GLN A 248 7.95 17.67 -11.49
CA GLN A 248 9.31 17.52 -12.02
C GLN A 248 9.31 16.84 -13.39
N PRO A 249 10.23 17.22 -14.31
CA PRO A 249 10.34 16.60 -15.63
C PRO A 249 10.78 15.11 -15.56
N THR A 250 11.31 14.69 -14.42
CA THR A 250 11.78 13.32 -14.16
C THR A 250 10.73 12.44 -13.46
N LEU A 251 9.49 12.91 -13.31
CA LEU A 251 8.42 12.22 -12.58
C LEU A 251 8.27 10.74 -13.00
N MET A 252 8.11 10.48 -14.28
CA MET A 252 7.88 9.12 -14.78
C MET A 252 9.05 8.19 -14.50
N SER A 253 10.29 8.67 -14.68
CA SER A 253 11.48 7.86 -14.44
C SER A 253 11.75 7.62 -12.95
N GLU A 254 11.43 8.58 -12.08
CA GLU A 254 11.57 8.43 -10.63
C GLU A 254 10.56 7.43 -10.07
N VAL A 255 9.31 7.47 -10.54
CA VAL A 255 8.29 6.48 -10.18
C VAL A 255 8.68 5.10 -10.72
N ALA A 256 9.11 5.01 -11.98
CA ALA A 256 9.55 3.75 -12.57
C ALA A 256 10.76 3.15 -11.82
N GLU A 257 11.72 3.97 -11.37
CA GLU A 257 12.88 3.49 -10.58
C GLU A 257 12.45 2.78 -9.28
N LEU A 258 11.42 3.27 -8.62
CA LEU A 258 10.85 2.62 -7.45
C LEU A 258 10.06 1.37 -7.84
N GLU A 259 9.13 1.52 -8.79
CA GLU A 259 8.17 0.50 -9.14
C GLU A 259 8.80 -0.73 -9.80
N ASP A 260 9.78 -0.57 -10.66
CA ASP A 260 10.43 -1.68 -11.37
C ASP A 260 11.26 -2.58 -10.44
N ARG A 261 11.59 -2.13 -9.22
CA ARG A 261 12.22 -2.95 -8.19
C ARG A 261 11.24 -3.81 -7.42
N ILE A 262 9.94 -3.46 -7.42
CA ILE A 262 8.89 -4.25 -6.77
C ILE A 262 8.56 -5.43 -7.68
N ILE A 263 9.30 -6.51 -7.52
CA ILE A 263 9.23 -7.67 -8.39
C ILE A 263 9.51 -8.96 -7.61
N SER A 264 8.81 -10.04 -7.97
CA SER A 264 9.04 -11.36 -7.41
C SER A 264 10.20 -12.06 -8.12
N THR A 265 10.94 -12.87 -7.37
CA THR A 265 12.03 -13.68 -7.87
C THR A 265 11.81 -15.16 -7.56
N GLN A 266 12.70 -16.01 -8.06
CA GLN A 266 12.67 -17.43 -7.71
C GLN A 266 12.88 -17.68 -6.19
N ALA A 267 13.49 -16.73 -5.47
CA ALA A 267 13.69 -16.83 -4.03
C ALA A 267 12.41 -16.60 -3.22
N GLY A 268 11.53 -15.68 -3.66
CA GLY A 268 10.30 -15.35 -2.94
C GLY A 268 9.42 -14.36 -3.69
N ALA A 269 8.18 -14.21 -3.25
CA ALA A 269 7.27 -13.24 -3.82
C ALA A 269 7.34 -11.90 -3.05
N LEU A 270 7.24 -10.80 -3.79
CA LEU A 270 7.16 -9.44 -3.27
C LEU A 270 5.88 -8.81 -3.80
N THR A 271 4.85 -8.78 -2.96
CA THR A 271 3.57 -8.14 -3.28
C THR A 271 3.53 -6.75 -2.68
N SER A 272 3.05 -5.76 -3.41
CA SER A 272 2.97 -4.38 -2.92
C SER A 272 1.54 -3.90 -2.78
N VAL A 273 1.28 -3.17 -1.68
CA VAL A 273 0.07 -2.37 -1.50
C VAL A 273 0.48 -0.92 -1.21
N GLN A 274 0.05 -0.04 -2.06
CA GLN A 274 0.46 1.36 -2.06
C GLN A 274 -0.73 2.27 -1.83
N ALA A 275 -0.71 3.03 -0.73
CA ALA A 275 -1.69 4.08 -0.53
C ALA A 275 -1.40 5.23 -1.48
N VAL A 276 -2.38 5.60 -2.28
CA VAL A 276 -2.29 6.70 -3.23
C VAL A 276 -3.26 7.80 -2.80
N TYR A 277 -2.73 8.98 -2.54
CA TYR A 277 -3.56 10.17 -2.36
C TYR A 277 -3.89 10.76 -3.73
N VAL A 278 -5.15 11.07 -3.95
CA VAL A 278 -5.64 11.68 -5.19
C VAL A 278 -5.97 13.13 -4.89
N PRO A 279 -5.18 14.10 -5.40
CA PRO A 279 -5.46 15.52 -5.21
C PRO A 279 -6.83 15.89 -5.79
N ALA A 280 -7.66 16.59 -5.00
CA ALA A 280 -9.00 17.01 -5.39
C ALA A 280 -9.91 15.89 -5.96
N ASP A 281 -9.63 14.63 -5.62
CA ASP A 281 -10.28 13.44 -6.18
C ASP A 281 -10.15 13.34 -7.73
N ASP A 282 -9.13 13.98 -8.31
CA ASP A 282 -8.85 13.99 -9.76
C ASP A 282 -7.91 12.86 -10.16
N MET A 283 -8.46 11.79 -10.72
CA MET A 283 -7.70 10.66 -11.23
C MET A 283 -6.86 10.97 -12.49
N SER A 284 -7.05 12.15 -13.10
CA SER A 284 -6.27 12.59 -14.29
C SER A 284 -4.97 13.31 -13.91
N ASP A 285 -4.69 13.50 -12.62
CA ASP A 285 -3.44 14.10 -12.15
C ASP A 285 -2.21 13.33 -12.66
N PRO A 286 -1.17 14.03 -13.17
CA PRO A 286 0.02 13.38 -13.74
C PRO A 286 0.74 12.43 -12.79
N ALA A 287 0.80 12.73 -11.49
CA ALA A 287 1.43 11.86 -10.51
C ALA A 287 0.60 10.59 -10.27
N VAL A 288 -0.73 10.74 -10.21
CA VAL A 288 -1.66 9.60 -10.09
C VAL A 288 -1.53 8.70 -11.32
N ASN A 289 -1.51 9.28 -12.53
CA ASN A 289 -1.34 8.53 -13.78
C ASN A 289 0.02 7.82 -13.87
N ALA A 290 1.10 8.47 -13.39
CA ALA A 290 2.42 7.84 -13.34
C ALA A 290 2.41 6.56 -12.48
N ILE A 291 1.73 6.60 -11.34
CA ILE A 291 1.59 5.46 -10.43
C ILE A 291 0.66 4.39 -11.02
N LEU A 292 -0.51 4.80 -11.53
CA LEU A 292 -1.52 3.89 -12.11
C LEU A 292 -0.95 2.99 -13.20
N GLY A 293 -0.03 3.51 -14.02
CA GLY A 293 0.60 2.75 -15.11
C GLY A 293 1.41 1.52 -14.65
N HIS A 294 1.74 1.42 -13.36
CA HIS A 294 2.50 0.31 -12.79
C HIS A 294 1.65 -0.67 -11.97
N LEU A 295 0.38 -0.37 -11.74
CA LEU A 295 -0.48 -1.17 -10.85
C LEU A 295 -1.20 -2.30 -11.58
N ASP A 296 -1.26 -3.45 -10.95
CA ASP A 296 -2.03 -4.63 -11.39
C ASP A 296 -3.47 -4.60 -10.86
N SER A 297 -3.69 -3.98 -9.71
CA SER A 297 -5.00 -3.88 -9.08
C SER A 297 -5.22 -2.50 -8.47
N MET A 298 -6.46 -2.05 -8.47
CA MET A 298 -6.88 -0.78 -7.89
C MET A 298 -8.08 -0.99 -6.98
N VAL A 299 -7.93 -0.65 -5.71
CA VAL A 299 -9.00 -0.68 -4.70
C VAL A 299 -9.36 0.74 -4.34
N ILE A 300 -10.61 1.12 -4.60
CA ILE A 300 -11.13 2.45 -4.31
C ILE A 300 -11.96 2.42 -3.04
N LEU A 301 -11.56 3.23 -2.05
CA LEU A 301 -12.32 3.46 -0.82
C LEU A 301 -13.22 4.68 -0.98
N SER A 302 -14.50 4.50 -0.72
CA SER A 302 -15.55 5.49 -0.93
C SER A 302 -16.09 6.05 0.38
N ARG A 303 -16.14 7.38 0.49
CA ARG A 303 -16.79 8.06 1.62
C ARG A 303 -18.28 7.74 1.70
N SER A 304 -18.94 7.52 0.56
CA SER A 304 -20.37 7.16 0.53
C SER A 304 -20.61 5.77 1.15
N GLN A 305 -19.72 4.81 0.92
CA GLN A 305 -19.79 3.50 1.56
C GLN A 305 -19.54 3.60 3.08
N ALA A 306 -18.53 4.37 3.48
CA ALA A 306 -18.25 4.62 4.90
C ALA A 306 -19.44 5.29 5.60
N ALA A 307 -20.10 6.28 4.97
CA ALA A 307 -21.29 6.94 5.51
C ALA A 307 -22.51 6.00 5.66
N LYS A 308 -22.59 4.96 4.80
CA LYS A 308 -23.61 3.89 4.90
C LYS A 308 -23.25 2.82 5.96
N GLY A 309 -22.11 2.95 6.66
CA GLY A 309 -21.62 1.96 7.62
C GLY A 309 -21.13 0.67 6.98
N ILE A 310 -20.73 0.69 5.71
CA ILE A 310 -20.20 -0.46 4.98
C ILE A 310 -18.67 -0.47 5.15
N TYR A 311 -18.13 -1.47 5.86
CA TYR A 311 -16.70 -1.65 6.11
C TYR A 311 -16.24 -3.07 5.74
N PRO A 312 -15.10 -3.18 4.98
CA PRO A 312 -14.30 -2.06 4.44
C PRO A 312 -15.11 -1.21 3.46
N ALA A 313 -14.82 0.09 3.45
CA ALA A 313 -15.53 1.06 2.62
C ALA A 313 -15.13 1.00 1.13
N VAL A 314 -14.90 -0.20 0.61
CA VAL A 314 -14.51 -0.44 -0.78
C VAL A 314 -15.69 -0.16 -1.71
N ASP A 315 -15.45 0.58 -2.79
CA ASP A 315 -16.39 0.68 -3.91
C ASP A 315 -16.17 -0.49 -4.88
N PRO A 316 -17.03 -1.50 -4.89
CA PRO A 316 -16.82 -2.70 -5.67
C PRO A 316 -17.00 -2.50 -7.18
N LEU A 317 -17.64 -1.40 -7.59
CA LEU A 317 -17.89 -1.09 -9.01
C LEU A 317 -16.78 -0.24 -9.62
N GLN A 318 -16.05 0.52 -8.78
CA GLN A 318 -14.92 1.33 -9.23
C GLN A 318 -13.56 0.64 -9.05
N SER A 319 -13.50 -0.37 -8.17
CA SER A 319 -12.29 -1.17 -7.97
C SER A 319 -12.08 -2.16 -9.11
N THR A 320 -10.82 -2.33 -9.51
CA THR A 320 -10.44 -3.18 -10.67
C THR A 320 -9.21 -4.02 -10.36
N THR A 321 -9.05 -5.11 -11.11
CA THR A 321 -7.86 -5.98 -11.06
C THR A 321 -7.59 -6.58 -12.42
N SER A 322 -6.32 -6.78 -12.77
CA SER A 322 -5.89 -7.49 -13.96
C SER A 322 -6.23 -8.98 -13.92
N LEU A 323 -6.51 -9.53 -12.72
CA LEU A 323 -6.93 -10.93 -12.57
C LEU A 323 -8.37 -11.18 -13.04
N MET A 324 -9.21 -10.17 -13.25
CA MET A 324 -10.62 -10.34 -13.60
C MET A 324 -10.79 -10.84 -15.05
N ASP A 325 -10.25 -12.01 -15.31
CA ASP A 325 -10.35 -12.75 -16.57
C ASP A 325 -10.73 -14.20 -16.24
N ARG A 326 -11.72 -14.74 -16.96
CA ARG A 326 -12.22 -16.10 -16.78
C ARG A 326 -11.12 -17.16 -16.89
N ARG A 327 -10.11 -16.92 -17.71
CA ARG A 327 -8.97 -17.85 -17.91
C ARG A 327 -8.04 -17.87 -16.70
N ILE A 328 -8.01 -16.80 -15.90
CA ILE A 328 -7.16 -16.67 -14.71
C ILE A 328 -7.90 -17.11 -13.46
N LEU A 329 -9.10 -16.59 -13.22
CA LEU A 329 -9.89 -16.86 -12.02
C LEU A 329 -10.67 -18.18 -12.09
N GLY A 330 -10.89 -18.71 -13.30
CA GLY A 330 -11.79 -19.83 -13.55
C GLY A 330 -13.26 -19.40 -13.63
N ASP A 331 -14.09 -20.29 -14.20
CA ASP A 331 -15.51 -20.02 -14.48
C ASP A 331 -16.32 -19.69 -13.22
N ARG A 332 -16.05 -20.36 -12.12
CA ARG A 332 -16.82 -20.24 -10.89
C ARG A 332 -16.64 -18.85 -10.25
N HIS A 333 -15.39 -18.45 -10.01
CA HIS A 333 -15.09 -17.16 -9.40
C HIS A 333 -15.54 -16.02 -10.30
N TYR A 334 -15.21 -16.08 -11.59
CA TYR A 334 -15.59 -15.04 -12.55
C TYR A 334 -17.11 -14.86 -12.60
N SER A 335 -17.88 -15.96 -12.69
CA SER A 335 -19.34 -15.88 -12.76
C SER A 335 -19.99 -15.38 -11.47
N ALA A 336 -19.46 -15.75 -10.30
CA ALA A 336 -19.92 -15.23 -9.01
C ALA A 336 -19.65 -13.73 -8.90
N ALA A 337 -18.44 -13.28 -9.25
CA ALA A 337 -18.05 -11.88 -9.22
C ALA A 337 -18.89 -11.01 -10.16
N GLU A 338 -19.10 -11.44 -11.41
CA GLU A 338 -19.95 -10.75 -12.38
C GLU A 338 -21.41 -10.69 -11.91
N GLY A 339 -21.96 -11.79 -11.43
CA GLY A 339 -23.33 -11.80 -10.90
C GLY A 339 -23.53 -10.83 -9.73
N VAL A 340 -22.56 -10.75 -8.81
CA VAL A 340 -22.59 -9.78 -7.72
C VAL A 340 -22.47 -8.35 -8.24
N ARG A 341 -21.52 -8.09 -9.18
CA ARG A 341 -21.36 -6.77 -9.82
C ARG A 341 -22.64 -6.30 -10.52
N GLU A 342 -23.30 -7.17 -11.29
CA GLU A 342 -24.55 -6.84 -11.96
C GLU A 342 -25.65 -6.42 -10.97
N HIS A 343 -25.80 -7.14 -9.86
CA HIS A 343 -26.78 -6.78 -8.82
C HIS A 343 -26.46 -5.43 -8.18
N LEU A 344 -25.18 -5.20 -7.83
CA LEU A 344 -24.75 -3.94 -7.22
C LEU A 344 -24.85 -2.75 -8.20
N ALA A 345 -24.52 -2.95 -9.47
CA ALA A 345 -24.65 -1.93 -10.52
C ALA A 345 -26.11 -1.56 -10.72
N ARG A 346 -26.99 -2.57 -10.85
CA ARG A 346 -28.43 -2.32 -11.02
C ARG A 346 -29.04 -1.61 -9.80
N TYR A 347 -28.61 -1.96 -8.60
CA TYR A 347 -29.03 -1.25 -7.40
C TYR A 347 -28.60 0.22 -7.43
N ARG A 348 -27.35 0.52 -7.80
CA ARG A 348 -26.82 1.89 -7.94
C ARG A 348 -27.62 2.71 -8.95
N GLU A 349 -27.96 2.14 -10.10
CA GLU A 349 -28.80 2.80 -11.11
C GLU A 349 -30.21 3.16 -10.58
N LEU A 350 -30.74 2.36 -9.68
CA LEU A 350 -32.09 2.53 -9.16
C LEU A 350 -32.13 3.31 -7.83
N GLU A 351 -30.98 3.66 -7.23
CA GLU A 351 -30.95 4.35 -5.92
C GLU A 351 -31.78 5.65 -5.92
N ASP A 352 -31.65 6.48 -6.96
CA ASP A 352 -32.39 7.73 -7.07
C ASP A 352 -33.90 7.50 -7.26
N VAL A 353 -34.27 6.51 -8.05
CA VAL A 353 -35.66 6.13 -8.26
C VAL A 353 -36.26 5.63 -6.96
N ILE A 354 -35.55 4.79 -6.21
CA ILE A 354 -35.99 4.27 -4.91
C ILE A 354 -36.12 5.40 -3.89
N ALA A 355 -35.21 6.36 -3.87
CA ALA A 355 -35.25 7.50 -2.97
C ALA A 355 -36.47 8.40 -3.23
N MET A 356 -36.86 8.58 -4.49
CA MET A 356 -37.99 9.44 -4.88
C MET A 356 -39.35 8.76 -4.81
N LEU A 357 -39.43 7.52 -5.27
CA LEU A 357 -40.72 6.84 -5.48
C LEU A 357 -40.95 5.66 -4.52
N GLY A 358 -39.91 5.18 -3.89
CA GLY A 358 -39.96 3.99 -3.04
C GLY A 358 -39.73 2.67 -3.83
N ILE A 359 -39.31 1.64 -3.13
CA ILE A 359 -39.03 0.31 -3.71
C ILE A 359 -40.29 -0.38 -4.27
N GLN A 360 -41.45 0.04 -3.85
CA GLN A 360 -42.75 -0.54 -4.25
C GLN A 360 -43.06 -0.30 -5.72
N GLU A 361 -42.58 0.81 -6.28
CA GLU A 361 -42.84 1.20 -7.66
C GLU A 361 -41.89 0.48 -8.68
N LEU A 362 -40.94 -0.29 -8.20
CA LEU A 362 -40.08 -1.08 -9.05
C LEU A 362 -40.80 -2.30 -9.62
N SER A 363 -40.38 -2.76 -10.81
CA SER A 363 -40.79 -4.05 -11.34
C SER A 363 -40.45 -5.17 -10.36
N GLU A 364 -41.18 -6.28 -10.37
CA GLU A 364 -40.86 -7.45 -9.51
C GLU A 364 -39.43 -7.96 -9.71
N ARG A 365 -38.95 -7.89 -10.94
CA ARG A 365 -37.56 -8.28 -11.26
C ARG A 365 -36.60 -7.32 -10.59
N ASP A 366 -36.70 -6.02 -10.77
CA ASP A 366 -35.81 -5.03 -10.21
C ASP A 366 -35.89 -5.02 -8.68
N ARG A 367 -37.09 -5.19 -8.11
CA ARG A 367 -37.28 -5.30 -6.66
C ARG A 367 -36.47 -6.46 -6.07
N ARG A 368 -36.50 -7.64 -6.70
CA ARG A 368 -35.70 -8.80 -6.26
C ARG A 368 -34.21 -8.52 -6.35
N ILE A 369 -33.75 -7.94 -7.46
CA ILE A 369 -32.34 -7.58 -7.66
C ILE A 369 -31.88 -6.60 -6.58
N VAL A 370 -32.66 -5.56 -6.30
CA VAL A 370 -32.35 -4.54 -5.29
C VAL A 370 -32.28 -5.14 -3.88
N LEU A 371 -33.24 -5.97 -3.50
CA LEU A 371 -33.26 -6.63 -2.19
C LEU A 371 -32.05 -7.56 -2.01
N ARG A 372 -31.67 -8.30 -3.05
CA ARG A 372 -30.45 -9.14 -3.02
C ARG A 372 -29.19 -8.30 -2.99
N ALA A 373 -29.12 -7.22 -3.78
CA ALA A 373 -27.98 -6.32 -3.79
C ALA A 373 -27.71 -5.67 -2.43
N ARG A 374 -28.76 -5.23 -1.70
CA ARG A 374 -28.63 -4.71 -0.34
C ARG A 374 -28.08 -5.74 0.63
N LYS A 375 -28.57 -6.99 0.56
CA LYS A 375 -28.06 -8.09 1.39
C LYS A 375 -26.60 -8.42 1.03
N LEU A 376 -26.26 -8.46 -0.26
CA LEU A 376 -24.89 -8.66 -0.73
C LEU A 376 -23.95 -7.56 -0.23
N GLN A 377 -24.35 -6.28 -0.28
CA GLN A 377 -23.55 -5.19 0.29
C GLN A 377 -23.29 -5.42 1.78
N ARG A 378 -24.30 -5.83 2.55
CA ARG A 378 -24.18 -6.14 3.97
C ARG A 378 -23.31 -7.38 4.20
N TYR A 379 -23.50 -8.43 3.42
CA TYR A 379 -22.70 -9.65 3.51
C TYR A 379 -21.21 -9.40 3.21
N LEU A 380 -20.87 -8.54 2.26
CA LEU A 380 -19.49 -8.21 1.91
C LEU A 380 -18.76 -7.41 3.01
N THR A 381 -19.46 -6.95 4.04
CA THR A 381 -18.84 -6.39 5.25
C THR A 381 -18.29 -7.49 6.17
N ARG A 382 -17.29 -7.16 6.96
CA ARG A 382 -16.79 -8.05 8.01
C ARG A 382 -16.15 -7.27 9.16
N PRO A 383 -16.14 -7.80 10.39
CA PRO A 383 -15.33 -7.23 11.47
C PRO A 383 -13.85 -7.53 11.23
N PHE A 384 -12.99 -6.54 11.46
CA PHE A 384 -11.55 -6.66 11.33
C PHE A 384 -10.90 -7.15 12.61
N HIS A 385 -9.76 -7.87 12.49
CA HIS A 385 -8.99 -8.33 13.64
C HIS A 385 -8.36 -7.15 14.38
N VAL A 386 -7.83 -6.19 13.64
CA VAL A 386 -7.13 -5.03 14.18
C VAL A 386 -8.04 -4.03 14.91
N THR A 387 -9.36 -4.11 14.72
CA THR A 387 -10.33 -3.24 15.41
C THR A 387 -11.19 -4.00 16.42
N ALA A 388 -10.91 -5.28 16.69
CA ALA A 388 -11.74 -6.14 17.51
C ALA A 388 -12.00 -5.58 18.93
N GLU A 389 -10.99 -5.03 19.58
CA GLU A 389 -11.10 -4.45 20.92
C GLU A 389 -12.01 -3.22 20.95
N HIS A 390 -11.92 -2.35 19.93
CA HIS A 390 -12.73 -1.13 19.85
C HIS A 390 -14.16 -1.38 19.36
N ALA A 391 -14.32 -2.35 18.47
CA ALA A 391 -15.63 -2.68 17.89
C ALA A 391 -16.47 -3.62 18.76
N GLY A 392 -15.86 -4.26 19.77
CA GLY A 392 -16.54 -5.27 20.61
C GLY A 392 -16.98 -6.51 19.83
N MET A 393 -16.41 -6.72 18.65
CA MET A 393 -16.69 -7.87 17.77
C MET A 393 -15.36 -8.56 17.42
N LYS A 394 -15.35 -9.89 17.49
CA LYS A 394 -14.16 -10.66 17.11
C LYS A 394 -13.93 -10.58 15.59
N GLY A 395 -12.69 -10.28 15.19
CA GLY A 395 -12.30 -10.28 13.78
C GLY A 395 -12.45 -11.65 13.14
N VAL A 396 -12.80 -11.67 11.86
CA VAL A 396 -13.00 -12.92 11.09
C VAL A 396 -12.38 -12.80 9.71
N SER A 397 -11.48 -13.72 9.35
CA SER A 397 -11.05 -13.92 7.97
C SER A 397 -11.93 -14.98 7.31
N VAL A 398 -12.39 -14.69 6.10
CA VAL A 398 -13.27 -15.60 5.35
C VAL A 398 -12.50 -16.12 4.14
N PRO A 399 -12.27 -17.43 4.03
CA PRO A 399 -11.65 -18.02 2.84
C PRO A 399 -12.43 -17.69 1.56
N LEU A 400 -11.72 -17.50 0.46
CA LEU A 400 -12.33 -17.21 -0.84
C LEU A 400 -13.39 -18.24 -1.25
N GLU A 401 -13.12 -19.52 -1.04
CA GLU A 401 -14.07 -20.61 -1.35
C GLU A 401 -15.41 -20.48 -0.63
N GLU A 402 -15.40 -20.07 0.66
CA GLU A 402 -16.63 -19.84 1.41
C GLU A 402 -17.35 -18.60 0.89
N THR A 403 -16.60 -17.54 0.57
CA THR A 403 -17.16 -16.32 -0.03
C THR A 403 -17.86 -16.62 -1.37
N LEU A 404 -17.23 -17.43 -2.22
CA LEU A 404 -17.81 -17.84 -3.50
C LEU A 404 -19.09 -18.66 -3.30
N ALA A 405 -19.07 -19.66 -2.43
CA ALA A 405 -20.22 -20.50 -2.14
C ALA A 405 -21.41 -19.67 -1.62
N ASP A 406 -21.17 -18.76 -0.69
CA ASP A 406 -22.22 -17.90 -0.14
C ASP A 406 -22.78 -16.96 -1.21
N CYS A 407 -21.91 -16.33 -2.04
CA CYS A 407 -22.35 -15.45 -3.12
C CYS A 407 -23.20 -16.20 -4.17
N GLU A 408 -22.84 -17.40 -4.53
CA GLU A 408 -23.65 -18.27 -5.40
C GLU A 408 -25.05 -18.52 -4.82
N GLN A 409 -25.15 -18.78 -3.50
CA GLN A 409 -26.44 -18.97 -2.81
C GLN A 409 -27.25 -17.68 -2.79
N PHE A 410 -26.64 -16.50 -2.55
CA PHE A 410 -27.32 -15.21 -2.67
C PHE A 410 -27.88 -14.99 -4.08
N LEU A 411 -27.11 -15.28 -5.12
CA LEU A 411 -27.53 -15.12 -6.51
C LEU A 411 -28.68 -16.08 -6.89
N ARG A 412 -28.69 -17.30 -6.33
CA ARG A 412 -29.81 -18.25 -6.49
C ARG A 412 -31.06 -17.87 -5.69
N GLY A 413 -30.93 -16.97 -4.68
CA GLY A 413 -32.02 -16.52 -3.83
C GLY A 413 -32.28 -17.38 -2.60
N GLU A 414 -31.32 -18.23 -2.22
CA GLU A 414 -31.47 -19.11 -1.04
C GLU A 414 -31.57 -18.28 0.27
N PHE A 415 -31.03 -17.06 0.28
CA PHE A 415 -31.11 -16.12 1.40
C PHE A 415 -32.17 -15.03 1.23
N ASP A 416 -33.14 -15.17 0.31
CA ASP A 416 -34.18 -14.15 0.08
C ASP A 416 -35.04 -13.89 1.31
N ASN A 417 -35.21 -14.85 2.20
CA ASN A 417 -35.99 -14.75 3.45
C ASN A 417 -35.20 -14.12 4.62
N MET A 418 -33.87 -13.90 4.51
CA MET A 418 -33.08 -13.25 5.55
C MET A 418 -33.25 -11.73 5.52
N THR A 419 -33.00 -11.08 6.64
CA THR A 419 -32.94 -9.61 6.72
C THR A 419 -31.57 -9.09 6.31
N GLU A 420 -31.45 -7.79 5.98
CA GLU A 420 -30.17 -7.13 5.72
C GLU A 420 -29.24 -7.20 6.94
N ASP A 421 -29.80 -7.07 8.15
CA ASP A 421 -29.03 -7.12 9.40
C ASP A 421 -28.47 -8.52 9.70
N ASP A 422 -29.16 -9.57 9.27
CA ASP A 422 -28.63 -10.94 9.39
C ASP A 422 -27.37 -11.16 8.55
N CYS A 423 -27.17 -10.38 7.51
CA CYS A 423 -26.03 -10.43 6.62
C CYS A 423 -24.88 -9.49 7.04
N TYR A 424 -25.14 -8.52 7.94
CA TYR A 424 -24.20 -7.45 8.28
C TYR A 424 -23.13 -7.90 9.26
N MET A 425 -21.87 -7.49 9.02
CA MET A 425 -20.69 -7.79 9.87
C MET A 425 -20.61 -9.28 10.25
N ARG A 426 -20.79 -10.13 9.28
CA ARG A 426 -20.77 -11.59 9.43
C ARG A 426 -19.52 -12.20 8.78
N GLY A 427 -19.10 -13.38 9.25
CA GLY A 427 -18.18 -14.25 8.52
C GLY A 427 -18.88 -14.93 7.34
N ALA A 428 -18.59 -16.20 7.08
CA ALA A 428 -19.34 -16.99 6.14
C ALA A 428 -20.77 -17.28 6.66
N MET A 429 -21.72 -17.42 5.74
CA MET A 429 -23.14 -17.64 6.09
C MET A 429 -23.39 -18.93 6.86
N GLY A 430 -22.62 -19.96 6.57
CA GLY A 430 -22.70 -21.25 7.27
C GLY A 430 -22.06 -21.29 8.67
N ARG A 431 -21.42 -20.19 9.12
CA ARG A 431 -20.79 -20.09 10.43
C ARG A 431 -21.62 -19.24 11.41
N PRO A 432 -21.48 -19.46 12.74
CA PRO A 432 -22.12 -18.60 13.72
C PRO A 432 -21.62 -17.16 13.57
N ARG A 433 -22.44 -16.22 14.03
CA ARG A 433 -22.07 -14.79 14.04
C ARG A 433 -20.90 -14.56 15.00
N PRO A 434 -19.87 -13.75 14.63
CA PRO A 434 -18.68 -13.50 15.43
C PRO A 434 -18.96 -12.76 16.74
#